data_504ad33386da887f2efd250f82a1b2b2
#
_entry.id   504ad33386da887f2efd250f82a1b2b2
#
_cell.length_a   1.000
_cell.length_b   1.000
_cell.length_c   1.000
_cell.angle_alpha   90.00
_cell.angle_beta   90.00
_cell.angle_gamma   90.00
#
_symmetry.space_group_name_H-M   'P 1'
#
loop_
_entity.id
_entity.type
_entity.pdbx_description
1 polymer ?
#
loop_
_entity_poly.entity_id
_entity_poly.type
_entity_poly.pdbx_seq_one_letter_code
_entity_poly.pdbx_strand_id
1 'polypeptide(L)'
;MLSEITLGQYFPGNSFVHRLDPRTKILATLIYIVAIFLADTPIAYGILVAFAGLVIGVSRLPVALVFKSLKPIWIIILITMVIHMFTAPGEKVLFSWTIFKITEEGLILGSKMALRLILLLLFSSVLTFTTSPIVLTDGIEKLLRPFKCIGVPAHELAMMMTIALRFIPTLLEETDRIMKAQTARGADFSSGNLLERAKNMLPLLVPLFVSAFRRAEELAIAMESRCYRGGEGRTRMHELAYKGIDYTAFAAVICLAVGLAAMRWGASLCAL
;
A
#
# COMPACT_ATOMS: atom_id res chain seq x y z
N MET A 1 22.24 6.03 -9.32
CA MET A 1 21.47 4.95 -8.69
C MET A 1 20.41 5.43 -7.67
N LEU A 2 20.59 6.55 -6.97
CA LEU A 2 19.60 7.08 -6.02
C LEU A 2 18.52 7.97 -6.67
N SER A 3 18.72 8.43 -7.91
CA SER A 3 17.81 9.30 -8.65
C SER A 3 16.51 8.66 -9.14
N GLU A 4 16.37 7.35 -9.01
CA GLU A 4 15.15 6.61 -9.40
C GLU A 4 14.20 6.32 -8.23
N ILE A 5 14.51 6.79 -7.02
CA ILE A 5 13.60 6.65 -5.86
C ILE A 5 12.50 7.70 -6.01
N THR A 6 11.48 7.37 -6.80
CA THR A 6 10.25 8.17 -6.84
C THR A 6 9.52 8.00 -5.51
N LEU A 7 9.37 9.10 -4.78
CA LEU A 7 8.58 9.16 -3.54
C LEU A 7 7.11 8.86 -3.83
N GLY A 8 6.76 7.57 -3.70
CA GLY A 8 5.43 7.07 -4.01
C GLY A 8 5.23 6.86 -5.51
N GLN A 9 4.59 5.78 -5.87
CA GLN A 9 4.23 5.45 -7.26
C GLN A 9 2.94 6.19 -7.69
N TYR A 10 2.72 7.42 -7.18
CA TYR A 10 1.55 8.21 -7.54
C TYR A 10 1.60 8.60 -9.02
N PHE A 11 0.54 8.27 -9.74
CA PHE A 11 0.34 8.66 -11.13
C PHE A 11 -0.66 9.82 -11.20
N PRO A 12 -0.23 11.04 -11.57
CA PRO A 12 -1.12 12.19 -11.62
C PRO A 12 -2.19 11.98 -12.71
N GLY A 13 -3.46 12.08 -12.32
CA GLY A 13 -4.59 11.89 -13.22
C GLY A 13 -5.84 12.61 -12.72
N ASN A 14 -6.81 12.82 -13.61
CA ASN A 14 -8.08 13.49 -13.33
C ASN A 14 -9.29 12.56 -13.42
N SER A 15 -9.11 11.26 -13.10
CA SER A 15 -10.22 10.32 -13.14
C SER A 15 -11.17 10.47 -11.95
N PHE A 16 -12.34 9.82 -12.03
CA PHE A 16 -13.29 9.73 -10.94
C PHE A 16 -12.65 9.25 -9.63
N VAL A 17 -11.81 8.19 -9.70
CA VAL A 17 -11.11 7.63 -8.55
C VAL A 17 -10.09 8.61 -7.96
N HIS A 18 -9.39 9.41 -8.78
CA HIS A 18 -8.44 10.42 -8.29
C HIS A 18 -9.13 11.51 -7.46
N ARG A 19 -10.36 11.88 -7.81
CA ARG A 19 -11.13 12.94 -7.16
C ARG A 19 -11.81 12.55 -5.86
N LEU A 20 -11.82 11.25 -5.52
CA LEU A 20 -12.37 10.74 -4.27
C LEU A 20 -11.57 11.21 -3.06
N ASP A 21 -12.25 11.42 -1.95
CA ASP A 21 -11.63 11.72 -0.65
C ASP A 21 -10.71 10.55 -0.23
N PRO A 22 -9.48 10.82 0.26
CA PRO A 22 -8.53 9.77 0.65
C PRO A 22 -9.10 8.84 1.74
N ARG A 23 -9.95 9.34 2.62
CA ARG A 23 -10.64 8.51 3.63
C ARG A 23 -11.54 7.47 3.00
N THR A 24 -12.31 7.87 2.00
CA THR A 24 -13.19 6.97 1.23
C THR A 24 -12.38 5.90 0.52
N LYS A 25 -11.24 6.25 -0.08
CA LYS A 25 -10.36 5.29 -0.77
C LYS A 25 -9.75 4.28 0.19
N ILE A 26 -9.26 4.73 1.35
CA ILE A 26 -8.68 3.85 2.37
C ILE A 26 -9.74 2.86 2.87
N LEU A 27 -10.91 3.37 3.29
CA LEU A 27 -12.01 2.53 3.80
C LEU A 27 -12.54 1.59 2.72
N ALA A 28 -12.72 2.06 1.48
CA ALA A 28 -13.13 1.22 0.36
C ALA A 28 -12.13 0.10 0.09
N THR A 29 -10.84 0.39 0.15
CA THR A 29 -9.79 -0.63 0.01
C THR A 29 -9.86 -1.66 1.13
N LEU A 30 -10.01 -1.23 2.39
CA LEU A 30 -10.14 -2.14 3.52
C LEU A 30 -11.39 -3.02 3.40
N ILE A 31 -12.55 -2.43 3.05
CA ILE A 31 -13.79 -3.20 2.87
C ILE A 31 -13.65 -4.20 1.72
N TYR A 32 -13.02 -3.81 0.61
CA TYR A 32 -12.77 -4.71 -0.52
C TYR A 32 -11.82 -5.86 -0.14
N ILE A 33 -10.78 -5.58 0.66
CA ILE A 33 -9.90 -6.62 1.21
C ILE A 33 -10.72 -7.63 2.03
N VAL A 34 -11.57 -7.15 2.93
CA VAL A 34 -12.46 -8.03 3.72
C VAL A 34 -13.41 -8.81 2.81
N ALA A 35 -13.98 -8.18 1.78
CA ALA A 35 -14.87 -8.82 0.81
C ALA A 35 -14.17 -9.97 0.05
N ILE A 36 -12.89 -9.83 -0.30
CA ILE A 36 -12.10 -10.91 -0.92
C ILE A 36 -12.00 -12.14 -0.01
N PHE A 37 -11.87 -11.95 1.31
CA PHE A 37 -11.81 -13.05 2.27
C PHE A 37 -13.18 -13.70 2.53
N LEU A 38 -14.27 -13.00 2.24
CA LEU A 38 -15.63 -13.55 2.32
C LEU A 38 -16.00 -14.39 1.09
N ALA A 39 -15.28 -14.28 -0.01
CA ALA A 39 -15.56 -14.98 -1.25
C ALA A 39 -15.08 -16.43 -1.19
N ASP A 40 -16.01 -17.38 -1.27
CA ASP A 40 -15.71 -18.83 -1.31
C ASP A 40 -16.14 -19.46 -2.64
N THR A 41 -17.14 -18.88 -3.34
CA THR A 41 -17.69 -19.42 -4.58
C THR A 41 -17.02 -18.85 -5.84
N PRO A 42 -16.96 -19.60 -6.96
CA PRO A 42 -16.39 -19.06 -8.21
C PRO A 42 -17.12 -17.81 -8.73
N ILE A 43 -18.45 -17.74 -8.49
CA ILE A 43 -19.27 -16.60 -8.86
C ILE A 43 -18.86 -15.36 -8.06
N ALA A 44 -18.60 -15.50 -6.77
CA ALA A 44 -18.12 -14.40 -5.93
C ALA A 44 -16.77 -13.84 -6.42
N TYR A 45 -15.83 -14.71 -6.80
CA TYR A 45 -14.59 -14.28 -7.42
C TYR A 45 -14.80 -13.58 -8.78
N GLY A 46 -15.76 -14.07 -9.60
CA GLY A 46 -16.13 -13.40 -10.84
C GLY A 46 -16.62 -11.96 -10.63
N ILE A 47 -17.47 -11.74 -9.62
CA ILE A 47 -17.96 -10.42 -9.22
C ILE A 47 -16.81 -9.52 -8.74
N LEU A 48 -15.91 -10.04 -7.93
CA LEU A 48 -14.73 -9.29 -7.44
C LEU A 48 -13.79 -8.88 -8.58
N VAL A 49 -13.52 -9.78 -9.52
CA VAL A 49 -12.70 -9.48 -10.71
C VAL A 49 -13.37 -8.42 -11.57
N ALA A 50 -14.68 -8.54 -11.82
CA ALA A 50 -15.43 -7.57 -12.58
C ALA A 50 -15.42 -6.18 -11.92
N PHE A 51 -15.61 -6.13 -10.59
CA PHE A 51 -15.53 -4.89 -9.83
C PHE A 51 -14.13 -4.27 -9.86
N ALA A 52 -13.06 -5.06 -9.66
CA ALA A 52 -11.69 -4.58 -9.78
C ALA A 52 -11.40 -4.04 -11.19
N GLY A 53 -11.82 -4.75 -12.22
CA GLY A 53 -11.70 -4.32 -13.62
C GLY A 53 -12.45 -3.01 -13.90
N LEU A 54 -13.65 -2.84 -13.34
CA LEU A 54 -14.42 -1.61 -13.43
C LEU A 54 -13.69 -0.45 -12.75
N VAL A 55 -13.19 -0.64 -11.54
CA VAL A 55 -12.43 0.40 -10.80
C VAL A 55 -11.17 0.79 -11.54
N ILE A 56 -10.41 -0.17 -12.08
CA ILE A 56 -9.21 0.09 -12.90
C ILE A 56 -9.58 0.87 -14.16
N GLY A 57 -10.64 0.48 -14.86
CA GLY A 57 -11.12 1.18 -16.06
C GLY A 57 -11.54 2.62 -15.76
N VAL A 58 -12.33 2.84 -14.71
CA VAL A 58 -12.76 4.17 -14.25
C VAL A 58 -11.58 5.01 -13.74
N SER A 59 -10.55 4.38 -13.18
CA SER A 59 -9.34 5.08 -12.71
C SER A 59 -8.50 5.65 -13.84
N ARG A 60 -8.69 5.18 -15.09
CA ARG A 60 -7.91 5.56 -16.27
C ARG A 60 -6.40 5.37 -16.09
N LEU A 61 -6.02 4.44 -15.24
CA LEU A 61 -4.61 4.08 -15.05
C LEU A 61 -4.15 3.25 -16.27
N PRO A 62 -2.91 3.44 -16.74
CA PRO A 62 -2.37 2.56 -17.76
C PRO A 62 -2.31 1.13 -17.22
N VAL A 63 -3.01 0.22 -17.88
CA VAL A 63 -3.14 -1.19 -17.45
C VAL A 63 -1.76 -1.84 -17.29
N ALA A 64 -0.81 -1.46 -18.14
CA ALA A 64 0.58 -1.91 -18.05
C ALA A 64 1.24 -1.56 -16.70
N LEU A 65 0.93 -0.37 -16.13
CA LEU A 65 1.45 0.05 -14.82
C LEU A 65 0.89 -0.83 -13.71
N VAL A 66 -0.42 -1.12 -13.77
CA VAL A 66 -1.11 -1.95 -12.79
C VAL A 66 -0.58 -3.38 -12.81
N PHE A 67 -0.37 -3.97 -14.00
CA PHE A 67 0.23 -5.30 -14.11
C PHE A 67 1.73 -5.31 -13.75
N LYS A 68 2.44 -4.22 -13.98
CA LYS A 68 3.85 -4.09 -13.55
C LYS A 68 4.01 -4.19 -12.04
N SER A 69 3.00 -3.77 -11.26
CA SER A 69 3.01 -3.90 -9.79
C SER A 69 2.94 -5.36 -9.31
N LEU A 70 2.46 -6.30 -10.14
CA LEU A 70 2.45 -7.72 -9.83
C LEU A 70 3.83 -8.39 -10.03
N LYS A 71 4.70 -7.77 -10.87
CA LYS A 71 5.99 -8.37 -11.26
C LYS A 71 6.87 -8.77 -10.06
N PRO A 72 7.06 -7.96 -8.99
CA PRO A 72 7.92 -8.35 -7.87
C PRO A 72 7.34 -9.49 -7.04
N ILE A 73 6.02 -9.72 -7.10
CA ILE A 73 5.31 -10.70 -6.25
C ILE A 73 4.90 -11.95 -7.06
N TRP A 74 5.17 -11.96 -8.37
CA TRP A 74 4.88 -13.09 -9.25
C TRP A 74 5.42 -14.43 -8.72
N ILE A 75 6.65 -14.41 -8.19
CA ILE A 75 7.29 -15.61 -7.61
C ILE A 75 6.49 -16.11 -6.41
N ILE A 76 6.01 -15.22 -5.54
CA ILE A 76 5.22 -15.57 -4.34
C ILE A 76 3.87 -16.16 -4.78
N ILE A 77 3.21 -15.56 -5.77
CA ILE A 77 1.94 -16.06 -6.31
C ILE A 77 2.13 -17.49 -6.87
N LEU A 78 3.20 -17.71 -7.64
CA LEU A 78 3.52 -19.00 -8.21
C LEU A 78 3.82 -20.04 -7.11
N ILE A 79 4.64 -19.69 -6.13
CA ILE A 79 4.98 -20.58 -5.01
C ILE A 79 3.71 -20.94 -4.23
N THR A 80 2.85 -19.97 -3.92
CA THR A 80 1.59 -20.20 -3.20
C THR A 80 0.68 -21.14 -3.98
N MET A 81 0.54 -20.93 -5.28
CA MET A 81 -0.23 -21.82 -6.15
C MET A 81 0.32 -23.25 -6.13
N VAL A 82 1.63 -23.40 -6.28
CA VAL A 82 2.32 -24.71 -6.31
C VAL A 82 2.16 -25.43 -4.96
N ILE A 83 2.39 -24.74 -3.85
CA ILE A 83 2.25 -25.34 -2.51
C ILE A 83 0.82 -25.87 -2.31
N HIS A 84 -0.20 -25.07 -2.59
CA HIS A 84 -1.58 -25.50 -2.41
C HIS A 84 -1.97 -26.66 -3.35
N MET A 85 -1.43 -26.65 -4.59
CA MET A 85 -1.67 -27.73 -5.55
C MET A 85 -1.16 -29.09 -5.07
N PHE A 86 -0.05 -29.11 -4.33
CA PHE A 86 0.56 -30.35 -3.82
C PHE A 86 0.15 -30.72 -2.38
N THR A 87 -0.25 -29.73 -1.58
CA THR A 87 -0.52 -29.94 -0.14
C THR A 87 -2.00 -30.18 0.15
N ALA A 88 -2.91 -29.69 -0.73
CA ALA A 88 -4.34 -29.82 -0.46
C ALA A 88 -4.79 -31.28 -0.62
N PRO A 89 -5.45 -31.86 0.41
CA PRO A 89 -6.04 -33.19 0.33
C PRO A 89 -7.25 -33.16 -0.63
N GLY A 90 -7.36 -34.16 -1.48
CA GLY A 90 -8.50 -34.32 -2.38
C GLY A 90 -8.71 -35.75 -2.78
N GLU A 91 -9.97 -36.13 -3.06
CA GLU A 91 -10.33 -37.51 -3.43
C GLU A 91 -9.99 -37.85 -4.89
N LYS A 92 -10.07 -36.86 -5.78
CA LYS A 92 -9.76 -37.03 -7.21
C LYS A 92 -8.32 -36.66 -7.52
N VAL A 93 -7.47 -37.69 -7.70
CA VAL A 93 -6.08 -37.52 -8.09
C VAL A 93 -6.00 -37.41 -9.61
N LEU A 94 -5.58 -36.23 -10.12
CA LEU A 94 -5.37 -35.98 -11.56
C LEU A 94 -4.03 -36.54 -12.04
N PHE A 95 -3.01 -36.45 -11.20
CA PHE A 95 -1.67 -36.95 -11.51
C PHE A 95 -0.96 -37.39 -10.22
N SER A 96 -0.43 -38.63 -10.23
CA SER A 96 0.32 -39.16 -9.09
C SER A 96 1.73 -39.54 -9.53
N TRP A 97 2.73 -38.88 -8.98
CA TRP A 97 4.13 -39.26 -9.13
C TRP A 97 4.77 -39.41 -7.77
N THR A 98 4.97 -40.66 -7.36
CA THR A 98 5.65 -41.16 -6.16
C THR A 98 5.35 -40.41 -4.84
N ILE A 99 5.72 -39.12 -4.72
CA ILE A 99 5.55 -38.30 -3.52
C ILE A 99 4.57 -37.14 -3.80
N PHE A 100 4.45 -36.68 -5.05
CA PHE A 100 3.62 -35.54 -5.43
C PHE A 100 2.30 -36.01 -6.04
N LYS A 101 1.20 -35.67 -5.38
CA LYS A 101 -0.16 -35.94 -5.87
C LYS A 101 -0.83 -34.62 -6.20
N ILE A 102 -1.18 -34.42 -7.46
CA ILE A 102 -1.97 -33.29 -7.89
C ILE A 102 -3.42 -33.68 -7.82
N THR A 103 -4.20 -33.02 -6.95
CA THR A 103 -5.62 -33.24 -6.81
C THR A 103 -6.41 -32.14 -7.50
N GLU A 104 -7.62 -32.45 -7.98
CA GLU A 104 -8.52 -31.45 -8.58
C GLU A 104 -8.83 -30.32 -7.58
N GLU A 105 -9.08 -30.70 -6.34
CA GLU A 105 -9.34 -29.76 -5.24
C GLU A 105 -8.14 -28.88 -4.94
N GLY A 106 -6.92 -29.44 -5.00
CA GLY A 106 -5.68 -28.67 -4.83
C GLY A 106 -5.47 -27.64 -5.92
N LEU A 107 -5.79 -27.96 -7.17
CA LEU A 107 -5.71 -27.02 -8.29
C LEU A 107 -6.73 -25.88 -8.14
N ILE A 108 -7.96 -26.20 -7.72
CA ILE A 108 -9.02 -25.21 -7.46
C ILE A 108 -8.61 -24.32 -6.29
N LEU A 109 -8.11 -24.89 -5.19
CA LEU A 109 -7.68 -24.12 -4.02
C LEU A 109 -6.48 -23.24 -4.35
N GLY A 110 -5.48 -23.78 -5.04
CA GLY A 110 -4.30 -23.02 -5.47
C GLY A 110 -4.64 -21.85 -6.39
N SER A 111 -5.55 -22.08 -7.36
CA SER A 111 -6.02 -21.01 -8.25
C SER A 111 -6.83 -19.94 -7.50
N LYS A 112 -7.68 -20.31 -6.55
CA LYS A 112 -8.41 -19.36 -5.69
C LYS A 112 -7.44 -18.51 -4.85
N MET A 113 -6.41 -19.13 -4.25
CA MET A 113 -5.42 -18.40 -3.46
C MET A 113 -4.56 -17.47 -4.31
N ALA A 114 -4.13 -17.92 -5.49
CA ALA A 114 -3.42 -17.07 -6.44
C ALA A 114 -4.27 -15.87 -6.87
N LEU A 115 -5.54 -16.09 -7.22
CA LEU A 115 -6.46 -15.02 -7.62
C LEU A 115 -6.74 -14.06 -6.47
N ARG A 116 -6.86 -14.56 -5.24
CA ARG A 116 -7.00 -13.74 -4.02
C ARG A 116 -5.83 -12.78 -3.86
N LEU A 117 -4.59 -13.28 -3.96
CA LEU A 117 -3.39 -12.45 -3.88
C LEU A 117 -3.31 -11.41 -5.00
N ILE A 118 -3.65 -11.80 -6.22
CA ILE A 118 -3.70 -10.88 -7.36
C ILE A 118 -4.70 -9.74 -7.10
N LEU A 119 -5.92 -10.05 -6.68
CA LEU A 119 -6.95 -9.04 -6.41
C LEU A 119 -6.57 -8.09 -5.27
N LEU A 120 -5.99 -8.63 -4.17
CA LEU A 120 -5.48 -7.82 -3.07
C LEU A 120 -4.43 -6.80 -3.55
N LEU A 121 -3.47 -7.27 -4.34
CA LEU A 121 -2.40 -6.43 -4.86
C LEU A 121 -2.89 -5.40 -5.86
N LEU A 122 -3.77 -5.81 -6.79
CA LEU A 122 -4.33 -4.91 -7.80
C LEU A 122 -5.08 -3.76 -7.13
N PHE A 123 -5.96 -4.07 -6.17
CA PHE A 123 -6.78 -3.05 -5.53
C PHE A 123 -5.96 -2.12 -4.62
N SER A 124 -4.98 -2.68 -3.88
CA SER A 124 -4.02 -1.91 -3.10
C SER A 124 -3.16 -0.99 -3.98
N SER A 125 -2.75 -1.48 -5.16
CA SER A 125 -1.99 -0.69 -6.14
C SER A 125 -2.80 0.47 -6.68
N VAL A 126 -4.11 0.30 -6.91
CA VAL A 126 -4.99 1.40 -7.33
C VAL A 126 -5.01 2.52 -6.30
N LEU A 127 -5.08 2.20 -5.00
CA LEU A 127 -4.99 3.21 -3.93
C LEU A 127 -3.67 3.98 -4.02
N THR A 128 -2.54 3.27 -4.16
CA THR A 128 -1.20 3.86 -4.21
C THR A 128 -1.00 4.74 -5.44
N PHE A 129 -1.48 4.32 -6.61
CA PHE A 129 -1.34 5.07 -7.85
C PHE A 129 -2.28 6.28 -7.94
N THR A 130 -3.43 6.25 -7.26
CA THR A 130 -4.44 7.33 -7.33
C THR A 130 -4.38 8.32 -6.17
N THR A 131 -3.51 8.10 -5.18
CA THR A 131 -3.44 8.97 -4.00
C THR A 131 -1.99 9.30 -3.67
N SER A 132 -1.67 10.61 -3.61
CA SER A 132 -0.32 11.02 -3.21
C SER A 132 -0.06 10.72 -1.74
N PRO A 133 1.21 10.42 -1.34
CA PRO A 133 1.54 10.09 0.04
C PRO A 133 1.12 11.16 1.06
N ILE A 134 1.24 12.45 0.70
CA ILE A 134 0.85 13.57 1.56
C ILE A 134 -0.68 13.54 1.80
N VAL A 135 -1.47 13.38 0.74
CA VAL A 135 -2.94 13.33 0.84
C VAL A 135 -3.38 12.07 1.58
N LEU A 136 -2.65 10.95 1.42
CA LEU A 136 -2.91 9.71 2.16
C LEU A 136 -2.70 9.92 3.67
N THR A 137 -1.63 10.63 4.06
CA THR A 137 -1.33 10.97 5.45
C THR A 137 -2.45 11.80 6.08
N ASP A 138 -2.98 12.81 5.35
CA ASP A 138 -4.12 13.60 5.80
C ASP A 138 -5.39 12.74 5.98
N GLY A 139 -5.61 11.77 5.09
CA GLY A 139 -6.70 10.80 5.21
C GLY A 139 -6.57 9.94 6.47
N ILE A 140 -5.38 9.40 6.72
CA ILE A 140 -5.08 8.58 7.90
C ILE A 140 -5.29 9.39 9.19
N GLU A 141 -4.81 10.64 9.25
CA GLU A 141 -5.01 11.50 10.42
C GLU A 141 -6.50 11.68 10.76
N LYS A 142 -7.32 11.96 9.73
CA LYS A 142 -8.76 12.13 9.93
C LYS A 142 -9.44 10.84 10.38
N LEU A 143 -8.99 9.67 9.88
CA LEU A 143 -9.49 8.36 10.30
C LEU A 143 -9.04 7.98 11.72
N LEU A 144 -7.86 8.42 12.14
CA LEU A 144 -7.34 8.18 13.49
C LEU A 144 -7.87 9.17 14.52
N ARG A 145 -8.44 10.31 14.11
CA ARG A 145 -8.96 11.34 15.02
C ARG A 145 -9.98 10.84 16.06
N PRO A 146 -10.93 9.92 15.75
CA PRO A 146 -11.83 9.35 16.75
C PRO A 146 -11.10 8.61 17.87
N PHE A 147 -9.92 8.03 17.57
CA PHE A 147 -9.12 7.26 18.52
C PHE A 147 -8.31 8.15 19.47
N LYS A 148 -8.42 9.48 19.37
CA LYS A 148 -7.83 10.42 20.35
C LYS A 148 -8.33 10.14 21.76
N CYS A 149 -9.55 9.64 21.93
CA CYS A 149 -10.11 9.24 23.24
C CYS A 149 -9.32 8.09 23.90
N ILE A 150 -8.61 7.27 23.12
CA ILE A 150 -7.79 6.12 23.59
C ILE A 150 -6.31 6.55 23.72
N GLY A 151 -6.00 7.85 23.54
CA GLY A 151 -4.64 8.38 23.67
C GLY A 151 -3.81 8.35 22.38
N VAL A 152 -4.40 8.07 21.20
CA VAL A 152 -3.67 8.09 19.94
C VAL A 152 -3.38 9.53 19.50
N PRO A 153 -2.09 9.96 19.40
CA PRO A 153 -1.70 11.30 18.97
C PRO A 153 -1.77 11.45 17.44
N ALA A 154 -2.99 11.38 16.88
CA ALA A 154 -3.20 11.31 15.43
C ALA A 154 -2.64 12.51 14.67
N HIS A 155 -2.73 13.71 15.27
CA HIS A 155 -2.22 14.93 14.66
C HIS A 155 -0.70 14.96 14.63
N GLU A 156 -0.06 14.59 15.73
CA GLU A 156 1.38 14.56 15.87
C GLU A 156 2.00 13.53 14.92
N LEU A 157 1.39 12.35 14.81
CA LEU A 157 1.80 11.31 13.86
C LEU A 157 1.71 11.80 12.41
N ALA A 158 0.60 12.44 12.02
CA ALA A 158 0.43 12.95 10.67
C ALA A 158 1.42 14.08 10.36
N MET A 159 1.69 14.95 11.33
CA MET A 159 2.68 16.01 11.19
C MET A 159 4.08 15.43 11.00
N MET A 160 4.48 14.45 11.82
CA MET A 160 5.77 13.76 11.67
C MET A 160 5.91 13.11 10.29
N MET A 161 4.86 12.42 9.80
CA MET A 161 4.86 11.83 8.46
C MET A 161 4.97 12.89 7.36
N THR A 162 4.26 14.02 7.49
CA THR A 162 4.31 15.10 6.50
C THR A 162 5.70 15.74 6.44
N ILE A 163 6.33 15.97 7.61
CA ILE A 163 7.70 16.47 7.71
C ILE A 163 8.68 15.47 7.10
N ALA A 164 8.55 14.18 7.45
CA ALA A 164 9.39 13.12 6.90
C ALA A 164 9.29 13.06 5.38
N LEU A 165 8.07 13.02 4.81
CA LEU A 165 7.85 13.00 3.36
C LEU A 165 8.45 14.22 2.65
N ARG A 166 8.47 15.37 3.30
CA ARG A 166 9.11 16.59 2.76
C ARG A 166 10.63 16.51 2.80
N PHE A 167 11.20 15.91 3.84
CA PHE A 167 12.66 15.87 4.01
C PHE A 167 13.31 14.70 3.26
N ILE A 168 12.59 13.63 2.94
CA ILE A 168 13.16 12.50 2.18
C ILE A 168 13.87 12.93 0.89
N PRO A 169 13.27 13.75 -0.03
CA PRO A 169 13.96 14.20 -1.23
C PRO A 169 15.25 14.96 -0.92
N THR A 170 15.17 15.85 0.06
CA THR A 170 16.31 16.67 0.46
C THR A 170 17.45 15.84 1.06
N LEU A 171 17.11 14.83 1.88
CA LEU A 171 18.09 13.90 2.44
C LEU A 171 18.70 12.99 1.37
N LEU A 172 17.94 12.60 0.34
CA LEU A 172 18.47 11.84 -0.79
C LEU A 172 19.48 12.66 -1.60
N GLU A 173 19.19 13.94 -1.88
CA GLU A 173 20.11 14.84 -2.54
C GLU A 173 21.38 15.06 -1.70
N GLU A 174 21.23 15.24 -0.39
CA GLU A 174 22.35 15.38 0.55
C GLU A 174 23.21 14.12 0.56
N THR A 175 22.57 12.95 0.61
CA THR A 175 23.25 11.63 0.54
C THR A 175 24.08 11.51 -0.74
N ASP A 176 23.54 11.91 -1.89
CA ASP A 176 24.24 11.87 -3.17
C ASP A 176 25.47 12.82 -3.18
N ARG A 177 25.31 14.02 -2.60
CA ARG A 177 26.41 14.98 -2.44
C ARG A 177 27.53 14.45 -1.54
N ILE A 178 27.16 13.91 -0.37
CA ILE A 178 28.13 13.34 0.59
C ILE A 178 28.82 12.13 -0.06
N MET A 179 28.08 11.26 -0.73
CA MET A 179 28.62 10.09 -1.42
C MET A 179 29.67 10.50 -2.46
N LYS A 180 29.37 11.48 -3.33
CA LYS A 180 30.31 11.99 -4.31
C LYS A 180 31.56 12.59 -3.66
N ALA A 181 31.40 13.35 -2.58
CA ALA A 181 32.52 13.93 -1.85
C ALA A 181 33.41 12.84 -1.19
N GLN A 182 32.85 11.80 -0.63
CA GLN A 182 33.60 10.70 -0.02
C GLN A 182 34.28 9.82 -1.09
N THR A 183 33.63 9.60 -2.23
CA THR A 183 34.26 8.88 -3.37
C THR A 183 35.48 9.67 -3.88
N ALA A 184 35.40 11.00 -3.98
CA ALA A 184 36.54 11.85 -4.35
C ALA A 184 37.70 11.78 -3.33
N ARG A 185 37.42 11.41 -2.08
CA ARG A 185 38.41 11.15 -1.01
C ARG A 185 38.93 9.72 -1.00
N GLY A 186 38.55 8.88 -1.98
CA GLY A 186 38.98 7.49 -2.10
C GLY A 186 38.11 6.47 -1.38
N ALA A 187 36.94 6.85 -0.87
CA ALA A 187 36.01 5.88 -0.32
C ALA A 187 35.39 5.03 -1.42
N ASP A 188 35.41 3.71 -1.23
CA ASP A 188 34.79 2.74 -2.12
C ASP A 188 33.57 2.09 -1.43
N PHE A 189 32.39 2.33 -1.99
CA PHE A 189 31.11 1.81 -1.47
C PHE A 189 30.66 0.53 -2.17
N SER A 190 31.39 0.08 -3.19
CA SER A 190 30.98 -1.03 -4.07
C SER A 190 31.77 -2.31 -3.83
N SER A 191 33.01 -2.23 -3.38
CA SER A 191 33.90 -3.39 -3.19
C SER A 191 33.89 -3.92 -1.75
N GLY A 192 34.32 -5.18 -1.59
CA GLY A 192 34.47 -5.85 -0.32
C GLY A 192 33.27 -6.69 0.14
N ASN A 193 33.49 -7.38 1.29
CA ASN A 193 32.47 -8.18 1.97
C ASN A 193 31.32 -7.31 2.52
N LEU A 194 30.18 -7.93 2.85
CA LEU A 194 29.03 -7.20 3.44
C LEU A 194 29.39 -6.37 4.67
N LEU A 195 30.29 -6.88 5.53
CA LEU A 195 30.76 -6.18 6.72
C LEU A 195 31.65 -4.99 6.38
N GLU A 196 32.51 -5.11 5.38
CA GLU A 196 33.36 -4.02 4.88
C GLU A 196 32.54 -2.93 4.22
N ARG A 197 31.54 -3.30 3.42
CA ARG A 197 30.58 -2.35 2.83
C ARG A 197 29.83 -1.57 3.91
N ALA A 198 29.34 -2.26 4.96
CA ALA A 198 28.67 -1.59 6.08
C ALA A 198 29.61 -0.60 6.79
N LYS A 199 30.87 -0.97 7.00
CA LYS A 199 31.88 -0.10 7.60
C LYS A 199 32.20 1.12 6.70
N ASN A 200 32.28 0.90 5.41
CA ASN A 200 32.53 1.97 4.42
C ASN A 200 31.34 2.95 4.30
N MET A 201 30.14 2.57 4.75
CA MET A 201 28.98 3.47 4.81
C MET A 201 28.99 4.40 6.04
N LEU A 202 29.78 4.13 7.09
CA LEU A 202 29.84 4.98 8.29
C LEU A 202 30.22 6.45 7.99
N PRO A 203 31.23 6.76 7.12
CA PRO A 203 31.56 8.13 6.76
C PRO A 203 30.43 8.89 6.04
N LEU A 204 29.42 8.17 5.51
CA LEU A 204 28.25 8.76 4.91
C LEU A 204 27.14 8.97 5.95
N LEU A 205 26.96 8.00 6.87
CA LEU A 205 25.89 8.04 7.87
C LEU A 205 26.09 9.18 8.88
N VAL A 206 27.30 9.36 9.40
CA VAL A 206 27.55 10.36 10.45
C VAL A 206 27.25 11.80 9.98
N PRO A 207 27.75 12.28 8.82
CA PRO A 207 27.39 13.61 8.32
C PRO A 207 25.90 13.74 8.03
N LEU A 208 25.27 12.69 7.54
CA LEU A 208 23.82 12.69 7.23
C LEU A 208 23.00 12.86 8.52
N PHE A 209 23.34 12.13 9.59
CA PHE A 209 22.68 12.31 10.90
C PHE A 209 22.86 13.73 11.44
N VAL A 210 24.06 14.27 11.40
CA VAL A 210 24.33 15.65 11.87
C VAL A 210 23.50 16.65 11.07
N SER A 211 23.43 16.50 9.76
CA SER A 211 22.61 17.37 8.88
C SER A 211 21.12 17.23 9.22
N ALA A 212 20.63 15.99 9.43
CA ALA A 212 19.23 15.74 9.78
C ALA A 212 18.84 16.37 11.12
N PHE A 213 19.69 16.24 12.15
CA PHE A 213 19.44 16.86 13.46
C PHE A 213 19.48 18.39 13.39
N ARG A 214 20.42 18.98 12.67
CA ARG A 214 20.45 20.43 12.46
C ARG A 214 19.18 20.95 11.81
N ARG A 215 18.69 20.26 10.75
CA ARG A 215 17.43 20.62 10.08
C ARG A 215 16.21 20.47 11.00
N ALA A 216 16.20 19.43 11.85
CA ALA A 216 15.14 19.24 12.84
C ALA A 216 15.12 20.38 13.86
N GLU A 217 16.29 20.82 14.36
CA GLU A 217 16.43 21.95 15.27
C GLU A 217 15.99 23.26 14.62
N GLU A 218 16.46 23.55 13.42
CA GLU A 218 16.04 24.74 12.65
C GLU A 218 14.53 24.77 12.41
N LEU A 219 13.91 23.59 12.09
CA LEU A 219 12.48 23.49 11.94
C LEU A 219 11.75 23.72 13.26
N ALA A 220 12.25 23.17 14.37
CA ALA A 220 11.66 23.34 15.70
C ALA A 220 11.66 24.82 16.10
N ILE A 221 12.77 25.52 15.95
CA ILE A 221 12.89 26.98 16.21
C ILE A 221 11.93 27.77 15.31
N ALA A 222 11.84 27.41 14.02
CA ALA A 222 10.92 28.06 13.10
C ALA A 222 9.45 27.82 13.44
N MET A 223 9.10 26.66 14.02
CA MET A 223 7.75 26.35 14.50
C MET A 223 7.42 27.11 15.79
N GLU A 224 8.36 27.17 16.74
CA GLU A 224 8.21 27.95 17.97
C GLU A 224 8.04 29.44 17.70
N SER A 225 8.84 30.00 16.81
CA SER A 225 8.73 31.42 16.42
C SER A 225 7.40 31.77 15.74
N ARG A 226 6.70 30.76 15.17
CA ARG A 226 5.34 30.88 14.65
C ARG A 226 4.26 30.51 15.67
N CYS A 227 4.62 30.43 16.96
CA CYS A 227 3.70 30.12 18.06
C CYS A 227 2.98 28.77 17.87
N TYR A 228 3.67 27.74 17.37
CA TYR A 228 3.10 26.41 17.25
C TYR A 228 2.87 25.80 18.65
N ARG A 229 1.61 25.43 18.96
CA ARG A 229 1.18 24.87 20.26
C ARG A 229 0.46 23.52 20.12
N GLY A 230 0.81 22.73 19.09
CA GLY A 230 0.15 21.45 18.82
C GLY A 230 -1.05 21.57 17.88
N GLY A 231 -1.93 20.57 17.90
CA GLY A 231 -3.06 20.44 16.97
C GLY A 231 -4.36 21.10 17.41
N GLU A 232 -4.46 21.61 18.65
CA GLU A 232 -5.71 22.19 19.18
C GLU A 232 -5.95 23.60 18.64
N GLY A 233 -7.19 23.87 18.19
CA GLY A 233 -7.58 25.19 17.67
C GLY A 233 -6.99 25.55 16.29
N ARG A 234 -6.32 24.62 15.60
CA ARG A 234 -5.68 24.87 14.31
C ARG A 234 -6.64 24.66 13.14
N THR A 235 -6.66 25.62 12.22
CA THR A 235 -7.34 25.52 10.93
C THR A 235 -6.41 24.94 9.87
N ARG A 236 -6.97 24.30 8.84
CA ARG A 236 -6.23 23.76 7.70
C ARG A 236 -6.50 24.57 6.45
N MET A 237 -5.47 24.79 5.64
CA MET A 237 -5.59 25.46 4.36
C MET A 237 -6.43 24.66 3.35
N HIS A 238 -6.30 23.33 3.38
CA HIS A 238 -7.09 22.40 2.58
C HIS A 238 -7.85 21.45 3.50
N GLU A 239 -9.15 21.69 3.65
CA GLU A 239 -10.00 20.79 4.41
C GLU A 239 -10.53 19.67 3.53
N LEU A 240 -10.40 18.44 4.02
CA LEU A 240 -11.02 17.28 3.39
C LEU A 240 -12.53 17.34 3.65
N ALA A 241 -13.32 17.43 2.59
CA ALA A 241 -14.78 17.43 2.62
C ALA A 241 -15.34 16.31 1.76
N TYR A 242 -16.26 15.53 2.32
CA TYR A 242 -16.96 14.50 1.56
C TYR A 242 -17.80 15.13 0.45
N LYS A 243 -17.69 14.59 -0.75
CA LYS A 243 -18.49 14.96 -1.92
C LYS A 243 -19.54 13.89 -2.20
N GLY A 244 -20.58 14.22 -2.97
CA GLY A 244 -21.59 13.24 -3.38
C GLY A 244 -20.99 12.00 -4.06
N ILE A 245 -19.89 12.20 -4.76
CA ILE A 245 -19.11 11.14 -5.43
C ILE A 245 -18.55 10.10 -4.41
N ASP A 246 -18.17 10.55 -3.21
CA ASP A 246 -17.62 9.67 -2.16
C ASP A 246 -18.70 8.73 -1.62
N TYR A 247 -19.92 9.24 -1.43
CA TYR A 247 -21.05 8.43 -0.97
C TYR A 247 -21.43 7.36 -1.99
N THR A 248 -21.39 7.66 -3.29
CA THR A 248 -21.68 6.66 -4.34
C THR A 248 -20.61 5.58 -4.41
N ALA A 249 -19.33 5.95 -4.29
CA ALA A 249 -18.24 4.98 -4.26
C ALA A 249 -18.32 4.09 -3.01
N PHE A 250 -18.62 4.67 -1.85
CA PHE A 250 -18.74 3.95 -0.59
C PHE A 250 -19.94 2.99 -0.60
N ALA A 251 -21.10 3.46 -1.09
CA ALA A 251 -22.28 2.63 -1.26
C ALA A 251 -22.03 1.43 -2.19
N ALA A 252 -21.30 1.64 -3.30
CA ALA A 252 -20.98 0.56 -4.24
C ALA A 252 -20.10 -0.53 -3.56
N VAL A 253 -19.10 -0.14 -2.78
CA VAL A 253 -18.23 -1.10 -2.10
C VAL A 253 -18.95 -1.82 -0.96
N ILE A 254 -19.80 -1.13 -0.21
CA ILE A 254 -20.64 -1.75 0.83
C ILE A 254 -21.63 -2.73 0.21
N CYS A 255 -22.31 -2.35 -0.86
CA CYS A 255 -23.26 -3.21 -1.57
C CYS A 255 -22.57 -4.49 -2.07
N LEU A 256 -21.35 -4.36 -2.62
CA LEU A 256 -20.51 -5.50 -2.99
C LEU A 256 -20.23 -6.42 -1.79
N ALA A 257 -19.75 -5.86 -0.68
CA ALA A 257 -19.38 -6.63 0.51
C ALA A 257 -20.59 -7.34 1.13
N VAL A 258 -21.72 -6.64 1.26
CA VAL A 258 -22.99 -7.20 1.77
C VAL A 258 -23.53 -8.28 0.84
N GLY A 259 -23.49 -8.04 -0.48
CA GLY A 259 -23.90 -9.04 -1.47
C GLY A 259 -23.10 -10.34 -1.39
N LEU A 260 -21.77 -10.22 -1.24
CA LEU A 260 -20.90 -11.39 -1.07
C LEU A 260 -21.12 -12.08 0.28
N ALA A 261 -21.35 -11.35 1.36
CA ALA A 261 -21.70 -11.92 2.65
C ALA A 261 -23.04 -12.68 2.61
N ALA A 262 -24.05 -12.11 1.96
CA ALA A 262 -25.34 -12.75 1.75
C ALA A 262 -25.23 -14.04 0.92
N MET A 263 -24.42 -14.04 -0.13
CA MET A 263 -24.13 -15.23 -0.94
C MET A 263 -23.45 -16.34 -0.12
N ARG A 264 -22.52 -15.98 0.75
CA ARG A 264 -21.84 -16.92 1.63
C ARG A 264 -22.81 -17.56 2.64
N TRP A 265 -23.62 -16.73 3.32
CA TRP A 265 -24.61 -17.21 4.28
C TRP A 265 -25.77 -17.96 3.63
N GLY A 266 -26.23 -17.53 2.46
CA GLY A 266 -27.23 -18.27 1.69
C GLY A 266 -26.74 -19.65 1.25
N ALA A 267 -25.48 -19.77 0.84
CA ALA A 267 -24.88 -21.07 0.51
C ALA A 267 -24.74 -21.99 1.73
N SER A 268 -24.43 -21.44 2.91
CA SER A 268 -24.35 -22.23 4.15
C SER A 268 -25.74 -22.71 4.66
N LEU A 269 -26.80 -21.92 4.43
CA LEU A 269 -28.17 -22.28 4.77
C LEU A 269 -28.77 -23.35 3.81
N CYS A 270 -28.32 -23.37 2.55
CA CYS A 270 -28.75 -24.43 1.59
C CYS A 270 -27.97 -25.76 1.77
N ALA A 271 -26.86 -25.74 2.51
CA ALA A 271 -26.03 -26.92 2.78
C ALA A 271 -26.37 -27.62 4.11
N LEU A 272 -27.30 -27.08 4.94
CA LEU A 272 -27.95 -27.67 6.10
C LEU A 272 -29.27 -28.30 5.72
#